data_7cab406474d0605e64445fd9571cef0f
#
_entry.id   7cab406474d0605e64445fd9571cef0f
#
_cell.length_a   1.000
_cell.length_b   1.000
_cell.length_c   1.000
_cell.angle_alpha   90.00
_cell.angle_beta   90.00
_cell.angle_gamma   90.00
#
_symmetry.space_group_name_H-M   'P 1'
#
loop_
_entity.id
_entity.type
_entity.pdbx_description
1 polymer ?
#
loop_
_entity_poly.entity_id
_entity_poly.type
_entity_poly.pdbx_seq_one_letter_code
_entity_poly.pdbx_strand_id
1 'polypeptide(L)'
;MRPFTIGIAALAVLVLLTACGTESGSGPKGSGVETSSRRETTSFSRVDLRGAARVSIVVGRARSVTVRGDDNLTGRVETKVEGDTLAISTRSYRSEIGISVEIGVPALDGIELSGSGTIGVHKLSGASFSADLSGLGKIRIDGQTAKLVVDISGSGEAQLDRLSALAARVDISGLGDVSLTATNSLEASISGSGDITYAGNPRRVAKDVSGSGSISAQLVTSPPLPGSP
;
A
#
# COMPACT_ATOMS: atom_id res chain seq x y z
N MET A 1 60.74 32.87 60.86
CA MET A 1 60.28 31.53 60.41
C MET A 1 58.77 31.52 60.40
N ARG A 2 58.16 31.57 59.25
CA ARG A 2 56.71 31.52 59.08
C ARG A 2 56.32 30.19 58.39
N PRO A 3 55.41 29.39 58.92
CA PRO A 3 54.97 28.18 58.22
C PRO A 3 53.98 28.49 57.09
N PHE A 4 54.27 27.85 55.97
CA PHE A 4 53.39 27.88 54.76
C PHE A 4 52.24 26.87 54.97
N THR A 5 51.01 27.34 54.92
CA THR A 5 49.85 26.51 54.95
C THR A 5 49.40 26.25 53.49
N ILE A 6 49.44 25.01 53.08
CA ILE A 6 48.98 24.56 51.75
C ILE A 6 47.48 24.28 51.87
N GLY A 7 46.66 25.11 51.19
CA GLY A 7 45.23 24.88 51.06
C GLY A 7 44.96 23.86 49.94
N ILE A 8 44.33 22.75 50.26
CA ILE A 8 43.82 21.76 49.31
C ILE A 8 42.47 22.24 48.81
N ALA A 9 42.42 22.69 47.55
CA ALA A 9 41.15 22.98 46.87
C ALA A 9 40.54 21.69 46.38
N ALA A 10 39.43 21.25 46.98
CA ALA A 10 38.64 20.13 46.51
C ALA A 10 37.82 20.55 45.24
N LEU A 11 38.22 20.01 44.08
CA LEU A 11 37.49 20.19 42.82
C LEU A 11 36.32 19.21 42.79
N ALA A 12 35.10 19.73 43.08
CA ALA A 12 33.87 18.96 42.92
C ALA A 12 33.55 18.83 41.41
N VAL A 13 33.80 17.63 40.86
CA VAL A 13 33.37 17.28 39.50
C VAL A 13 31.87 16.97 39.55
N LEU A 14 31.05 17.91 39.06
CA LEU A 14 29.61 17.74 38.84
C LEU A 14 29.43 16.90 37.56
N VAL A 15 29.22 15.59 37.73
CA VAL A 15 28.85 14.70 36.60
C VAL A 15 27.39 14.99 36.27
N LEU A 16 27.13 15.78 35.20
CA LEU A 16 25.84 15.89 34.55
C LEU A 16 25.58 14.57 33.80
N LEU A 17 24.82 13.68 34.43
CA LEU A 17 24.19 12.57 33.72
C LEU A 17 23.12 13.15 32.79
N THR A 18 23.49 13.42 31.53
CA THR A 18 22.54 13.56 30.46
C THR A 18 21.88 12.20 30.24
N ALA A 19 20.67 12.03 30.79
CA ALA A 19 19.81 10.92 30.45
C ALA A 19 19.54 11.01 28.94
N CYS A 20 20.27 10.23 28.15
CA CYS A 20 19.97 9.94 26.75
C CYS A 20 18.67 9.12 26.78
N GLY A 21 17.53 9.78 26.74
CA GLY A 21 16.26 9.14 26.46
C GLY A 21 16.35 8.51 25.08
N THR A 22 16.53 7.20 25.03
CA THR A 22 16.34 6.42 23.79
C THR A 22 14.86 6.50 23.43
N GLU A 23 14.45 7.51 22.67
CA GLU A 23 13.17 7.51 21.97
C GLU A 23 13.23 6.43 20.88
N SER A 24 12.98 5.19 21.29
CA SER A 24 12.79 4.05 20.40
C SER A 24 11.43 4.18 19.70
N GLY A 25 11.42 4.93 18.61
CA GLY A 25 10.23 5.09 17.77
C GLY A 25 10.41 6.26 16.81
N SER A 26 10.70 5.97 15.55
CA SER A 26 10.83 6.99 14.53
C SER A 26 9.48 7.63 14.23
N GLY A 27 9.31 8.90 14.61
CA GLY A 27 8.17 9.71 14.21
C GLY A 27 7.30 10.25 15.36
N PRO A 28 6.54 11.33 15.11
CA PRO A 28 5.68 11.96 16.10
C PRO A 28 4.52 11.05 16.49
N LYS A 29 4.09 11.18 17.75
CA LYS A 29 2.88 10.52 18.26
C LYS A 29 1.64 11.34 17.86
N GLY A 30 0.59 10.65 17.42
CA GLY A 30 -0.72 11.22 17.20
C GLY A 30 -1.36 11.73 18.49
N SER A 31 -2.15 12.79 18.38
CA SER A 31 -2.85 13.43 19.49
C SER A 31 -4.02 12.62 20.04
N GLY A 32 -4.55 11.68 19.24
CA GLY A 32 -5.79 10.96 19.51
C GLY A 32 -7.05 11.76 19.14
N VAL A 33 -6.91 12.97 18.60
CA VAL A 33 -8.02 13.80 18.13
C VAL A 33 -8.17 13.66 16.62
N GLU A 34 -9.24 13.00 16.17
CA GLU A 34 -9.49 12.79 14.74
C GLU A 34 -9.92 14.09 14.06
N THR A 35 -9.34 14.34 12.88
CA THR A 35 -9.73 15.43 11.98
C THR A 35 -9.74 14.99 10.54
N SER A 36 -10.37 15.80 9.68
CA SER A 36 -10.36 15.60 8.23
C SER A 36 -9.95 16.87 7.51
N SER A 37 -9.13 16.72 6.47
CA SER A 37 -8.65 17.83 5.65
C SER A 37 -8.85 17.52 4.18
N ARG A 38 -9.68 18.32 3.50
CA ARG A 38 -9.86 18.23 2.06
C ARG A 38 -8.66 18.85 1.34
N ARG A 39 -8.22 18.20 0.27
CA ARG A 39 -7.10 18.65 -0.57
C ARG A 39 -7.61 19.10 -1.93
N GLU A 40 -7.20 20.29 -2.35
CA GLU A 40 -7.42 20.75 -3.72
C GLU A 40 -6.37 20.09 -4.63
N THR A 41 -6.83 19.52 -5.75
CA THR A 41 -5.96 18.80 -6.68
C THR A 41 -6.37 19.11 -8.12
N THR A 42 -5.39 19.11 -9.02
CA THR A 42 -5.64 19.10 -10.47
C THR A 42 -6.12 17.71 -10.93
N SER A 43 -6.29 17.50 -12.23
CA SER A 43 -6.69 16.19 -12.77
C SER A 43 -5.56 15.16 -12.65
N PHE A 44 -5.93 13.94 -12.27
CA PHE A 44 -5.06 12.77 -12.25
C PHE A 44 -5.86 11.52 -12.62
N SER A 45 -5.20 10.52 -13.15
CA SER A 45 -5.74 9.18 -13.44
C SER A 45 -4.91 8.06 -12.82
N ARG A 46 -3.83 8.38 -12.09
CA ARG A 46 -2.99 7.46 -11.37
C ARG A 46 -2.81 7.90 -9.91
N VAL A 47 -2.58 6.95 -9.01
CA VAL A 47 -2.32 7.23 -7.59
C VAL A 47 -1.07 6.48 -7.15
N ASP A 48 -0.13 7.18 -6.53
CA ASP A 48 1.11 6.64 -5.97
C ASP A 48 1.11 6.87 -4.44
N LEU A 49 1.18 5.78 -3.67
CA LEU A 49 1.29 5.81 -2.22
C LEU A 49 2.71 5.46 -1.78
N ARG A 50 3.39 6.45 -1.22
CA ARG A 50 4.74 6.33 -0.62
C ARG A 50 4.64 6.40 0.90
N GLY A 51 4.65 5.25 1.57
CA GLY A 51 4.61 5.18 3.03
C GLY A 51 3.50 4.29 3.60
N ALA A 52 3.01 4.64 4.79
CA ALA A 52 2.10 3.81 5.56
C ALA A 52 0.76 4.53 5.81
N ALA A 53 -0.14 4.51 4.83
CA ALA A 53 -1.50 5.01 4.97
C ALA A 53 -2.50 3.99 4.41
N ARG A 54 -3.77 4.17 4.76
CA ARG A 54 -4.88 3.45 4.11
C ARG A 54 -5.52 4.37 3.08
N VAL A 55 -5.42 4.03 1.81
CA VAL A 55 -6.02 4.77 0.69
C VAL A 55 -7.24 4.02 0.19
N SER A 56 -8.38 4.69 0.09
CA SER A 56 -9.62 4.17 -0.49
C SER A 56 -10.02 5.02 -1.69
N ILE A 57 -10.09 4.40 -2.87
CA ILE A 57 -10.39 5.07 -4.15
C ILE A 57 -11.73 4.55 -4.67
N VAL A 58 -12.65 5.44 -4.98
CA VAL A 58 -13.92 5.09 -5.60
C VAL A 58 -13.97 5.66 -7.01
N VAL A 59 -13.94 4.79 -8.01
CA VAL A 59 -14.01 5.15 -9.43
C VAL A 59 -15.45 5.48 -9.83
N GLY A 60 -15.62 6.37 -10.80
CA GLY A 60 -16.92 6.87 -11.26
C GLY A 60 -17.51 7.98 -10.38
N ARG A 61 -16.70 8.61 -9.52
CA ARG A 61 -17.11 9.75 -8.68
C ARG A 61 -16.45 11.04 -9.14
N ALA A 62 -17.05 12.17 -8.76
CA ALA A 62 -16.41 13.47 -8.89
C ALA A 62 -15.10 13.49 -8.12
N ARG A 63 -14.09 14.17 -8.68
CA ARG A 63 -12.74 14.24 -8.08
C ARG A 63 -12.81 14.87 -6.69
N SER A 64 -12.26 14.17 -5.74
CA SER A 64 -12.11 14.62 -4.36
C SER A 64 -10.96 13.88 -3.69
N VAL A 65 -10.23 14.56 -2.81
CA VAL A 65 -9.19 13.96 -1.97
C VAL A 65 -9.40 14.48 -0.56
N THR A 66 -9.58 13.56 0.40
CA THR A 66 -9.77 13.89 1.81
C THR A 66 -8.81 13.05 2.65
N VAL A 67 -7.98 13.71 3.44
CA VAL A 67 -7.06 13.08 4.40
C VAL A 67 -7.72 13.09 5.77
N ARG A 68 -7.76 11.94 6.45
CA ARG A 68 -8.25 11.77 7.83
C ARG A 68 -7.15 11.19 8.72
N GLY A 69 -7.18 11.53 9.98
CA GLY A 69 -6.25 11.05 10.99
C GLY A 69 -6.15 12.01 12.16
N ASP A 70 -5.11 11.85 13.00
CA ASP A 70 -4.83 12.78 14.09
C ASP A 70 -4.61 14.22 13.57
N ASP A 71 -5.12 15.21 14.28
CA ASP A 71 -5.05 16.63 13.89
C ASP A 71 -3.61 17.12 13.70
N ASN A 72 -2.68 16.65 14.53
CA ASN A 72 -1.26 16.98 14.44
C ASN A 72 -0.49 16.19 13.35
N LEU A 73 -1.11 15.16 12.73
CA LEU A 73 -0.49 14.32 11.71
C LEU A 73 -1.03 14.58 10.30
N THR A 74 -2.30 14.95 10.14
CA THR A 74 -2.91 15.18 8.81
C THR A 74 -2.18 16.23 7.98
N GLY A 75 -1.62 17.27 8.61
CA GLY A 75 -0.80 18.29 7.95
C GLY A 75 0.57 17.78 7.45
N ARG A 76 1.00 16.60 7.89
CA ARG A 76 2.26 15.96 7.47
C ARG A 76 2.11 15.01 6.30
N VAL A 77 0.88 14.75 5.88
CA VAL A 77 0.58 13.99 4.67
C VAL A 77 0.70 14.93 3.48
N GLU A 78 1.69 14.69 2.65
CA GLU A 78 1.88 15.42 1.41
C GLU A 78 1.02 14.80 0.32
N THR A 79 0.26 15.62 -0.40
CA THR A 79 -0.52 15.21 -1.57
C THR A 79 -0.20 16.17 -2.70
N LYS A 80 0.38 15.65 -3.79
CA LYS A 80 0.82 16.45 -4.93
C LYS A 80 0.48 15.73 -6.23
N VAL A 81 -0.04 16.44 -7.21
CA VAL A 81 -0.22 15.91 -8.56
C VAL A 81 1.03 16.21 -9.37
N GLU A 82 1.66 15.17 -9.90
CA GLU A 82 2.85 15.21 -10.77
C GLU A 82 2.48 14.53 -12.10
N GLY A 83 2.30 15.35 -13.14
CA GLY A 83 1.75 14.86 -14.41
C GLY A 83 0.31 14.40 -14.26
N ASP A 84 0.05 13.13 -14.46
CA ASP A 84 -1.24 12.45 -14.31
C ASP A 84 -1.37 11.65 -12.99
N THR A 85 -0.37 11.72 -12.11
CA THR A 85 -0.25 10.90 -10.89
C THR A 85 -0.45 11.75 -9.64
N LEU A 86 -1.37 11.35 -8.77
CA LEU A 86 -1.50 11.87 -7.41
C LEU A 86 -0.51 11.12 -6.51
N ALA A 87 0.61 11.76 -6.16
CA ALA A 87 1.55 11.27 -5.18
C ALA A 87 1.07 11.59 -3.76
N ILE A 88 1.01 10.56 -2.91
CA ILE A 88 0.65 10.64 -1.50
C ILE A 88 1.85 10.14 -0.69
N SER A 89 2.47 11.02 0.08
CA SER A 89 3.64 10.70 0.87
C SER A 89 3.36 10.85 2.35
N THR A 90 3.70 9.81 3.12
CA THR A 90 3.63 9.84 4.58
C THR A 90 5.00 9.54 5.16
N ARG A 91 5.45 10.37 6.11
CA ARG A 91 6.65 10.09 6.91
C ARG A 91 6.27 9.16 8.07
N SER A 92 7.26 8.57 8.72
CA SER A 92 7.03 7.73 9.90
C SER A 92 6.26 8.50 10.98
N TYR A 93 5.26 7.83 11.56
CA TYR A 93 4.44 8.34 12.65
C TYR A 93 3.99 7.19 13.56
N ARG A 94 3.49 7.52 14.75
CA ARG A 94 2.83 6.59 15.67
C ARG A 94 1.43 7.11 15.95
N SER A 95 0.40 6.35 15.60
CA SER A 95 -0.99 6.73 15.79
C SER A 95 -1.84 5.49 16.03
N GLU A 96 -2.81 5.60 16.93
CA GLU A 96 -3.84 4.58 17.15
C GLU A 96 -4.97 4.71 16.12
N ILE A 97 -5.26 5.92 15.67
CA ILE A 97 -6.26 6.22 14.64
C ILE A 97 -5.73 5.81 13.25
N GLY A 98 -4.43 6.11 12.99
CA GLY A 98 -3.80 5.94 11.68
C GLY A 98 -4.16 7.07 10.72
N ILE A 99 -3.54 7.02 9.52
CA ILE A 99 -3.84 7.95 8.43
C ILE A 99 -4.65 7.22 7.36
N SER A 100 -5.77 7.81 6.96
CA SER A 100 -6.57 7.35 5.83
C SER A 100 -6.78 8.47 4.81
N VAL A 101 -6.80 8.09 3.51
CA VAL A 101 -7.04 9.01 2.40
C VAL A 101 -8.19 8.47 1.57
N GLU A 102 -9.25 9.24 1.46
CA GLU A 102 -10.43 8.94 0.65
C GLU A 102 -10.36 9.70 -0.67
N ILE A 103 -10.46 8.99 -1.78
CA ILE A 103 -10.31 9.55 -3.12
C ILE A 103 -11.53 9.21 -3.97
N GLY A 104 -12.17 10.22 -4.55
CA GLY A 104 -13.11 10.07 -5.66
C GLY A 104 -12.41 10.43 -6.97
N VAL A 105 -12.61 9.63 -8.03
CA VAL A 105 -12.10 9.93 -9.38
C VAL A 105 -13.10 9.50 -10.44
N PRO A 106 -13.22 10.22 -11.58
CA PRO A 106 -14.06 9.79 -12.70
C PRO A 106 -13.56 8.51 -13.38
N ALA A 107 -12.23 8.38 -13.54
CA ALA A 107 -11.53 7.24 -14.12
C ALA A 107 -10.19 7.04 -13.42
N LEU A 108 -9.67 5.80 -13.42
CA LEU A 108 -8.39 5.44 -12.85
C LEU A 108 -7.68 4.44 -13.76
N ASP A 109 -6.44 4.74 -14.14
CA ASP A 109 -5.63 3.94 -15.07
C ASP A 109 -4.56 3.11 -14.35
N GLY A 110 -4.22 3.49 -13.10
CA GLY A 110 -3.23 2.72 -12.34
C GLY A 110 -3.02 3.20 -10.91
N ILE A 111 -2.37 2.32 -10.16
CA ILE A 111 -1.91 2.58 -8.78
C ILE A 111 -0.49 2.09 -8.60
N GLU A 112 0.26 2.76 -7.74
CA GLU A 112 1.58 2.36 -7.28
C GLU A 112 1.61 2.39 -5.74
N LEU A 113 2.21 1.38 -5.13
CA LEU A 113 2.40 1.28 -3.69
C LEU A 113 3.84 0.92 -3.38
N SER A 114 4.61 1.89 -2.90
CA SER A 114 6.03 1.75 -2.57
C SER A 114 6.30 1.74 -1.05
N GLY A 115 5.32 1.39 -0.23
CA GLY A 115 5.45 1.38 1.22
C GLY A 115 4.81 0.17 1.88
N SER A 116 4.37 0.34 3.14
CA SER A 116 3.66 -0.67 3.93
C SER A 116 2.17 -0.36 4.12
N GLY A 117 1.64 0.56 3.31
CA GLY A 117 0.25 0.97 3.36
C GLY A 117 -0.72 -0.03 2.73
N THR A 118 -1.96 0.41 2.59
CA THR A 118 -3.02 -0.36 1.90
C THR A 118 -3.72 0.54 0.90
N ILE A 119 -3.91 0.05 -0.34
CA ILE A 119 -4.74 0.71 -1.35
C ILE A 119 -5.95 -0.17 -1.65
N GLY A 120 -7.16 0.38 -1.47
CA GLY A 120 -8.41 -0.20 -1.91
C GLY A 120 -8.96 0.58 -3.11
N VAL A 121 -9.26 -0.10 -4.22
CA VAL A 121 -9.92 0.49 -5.40
C VAL A 121 -11.28 -0.15 -5.56
N HIS A 122 -12.30 0.67 -5.57
CA HIS A 122 -13.70 0.24 -5.65
C HIS A 122 -14.35 0.69 -6.94
N LYS A 123 -15.15 -0.20 -7.53
CA LYS A 123 -15.92 0.04 -8.76
C LYS A 123 -15.03 0.38 -9.96
N LEU A 124 -13.85 -0.25 -10.05
CA LEU A 124 -12.99 -0.07 -11.21
C LEU A 124 -13.76 -0.42 -12.49
N SER A 125 -13.65 0.45 -13.48
CA SER A 125 -14.22 0.24 -14.81
C SER A 125 -13.35 0.95 -15.82
N GLY A 126 -12.70 0.20 -16.72
CA GLY A 126 -11.77 0.78 -17.70
C GLY A 126 -11.28 -0.23 -18.72
N ALA A 127 -10.66 0.26 -19.78
CA ALA A 127 -10.07 -0.58 -20.82
C ALA A 127 -8.73 -1.21 -20.36
N SER A 128 -7.98 -0.51 -19.51
CA SER A 128 -6.68 -0.96 -19.03
C SER A 128 -6.45 -0.46 -17.61
N PHE A 129 -5.79 -1.28 -16.79
CA PHE A 129 -5.39 -0.90 -15.44
C PHE A 129 -4.04 -1.52 -15.07
N SER A 130 -3.17 -0.75 -14.40
CA SER A 130 -1.91 -1.25 -13.83
C SER A 130 -1.90 -1.14 -12.31
N ALA A 131 -1.28 -2.13 -11.66
CA ALA A 131 -1.07 -2.16 -10.21
C ALA A 131 0.37 -2.56 -9.91
N ASP A 132 1.16 -1.63 -9.40
CA ASP A 132 2.57 -1.79 -9.11
C ASP A 132 2.77 -1.82 -7.58
N LEU A 133 3.39 -2.88 -7.04
CA LEU A 133 3.66 -3.06 -5.63
C LEU A 133 5.14 -3.36 -5.40
N SER A 134 5.86 -2.40 -4.84
CA SER A 134 7.30 -2.52 -4.55
C SER A 134 7.62 -2.59 -3.05
N GLY A 135 6.64 -2.72 -2.18
CA GLY A 135 6.79 -2.70 -0.72
C GLY A 135 6.25 -3.96 -0.01
N LEU A 136 5.83 -3.75 1.24
CA LEU A 136 5.21 -4.76 2.10
C LEU A 136 3.69 -4.55 2.23
N GLY A 137 3.14 -3.69 1.40
CA GLY A 137 1.75 -3.24 1.51
C GLY A 137 0.74 -4.22 0.92
N LYS A 138 -0.52 -3.78 0.92
CA LYS A 138 -1.63 -4.57 0.42
C LYS A 138 -2.48 -3.78 -0.58
N ILE A 139 -2.81 -4.42 -1.70
CA ILE A 139 -3.70 -3.89 -2.72
C ILE A 139 -4.98 -4.74 -2.76
N ARG A 140 -6.13 -4.06 -2.80
CA ARG A 140 -7.44 -4.69 -3.03
C ARG A 140 -8.19 -3.94 -4.10
N ILE A 141 -8.71 -4.66 -5.10
CA ILE A 141 -9.44 -4.03 -6.20
C ILE A 141 -10.71 -4.84 -6.49
N ASP A 142 -11.82 -4.12 -6.64
CA ASP A 142 -13.06 -4.68 -7.17
C ASP A 142 -13.52 -3.93 -8.42
N GLY A 143 -14.23 -4.63 -9.33
CA GLY A 143 -14.76 -4.06 -10.55
C GLY A 143 -14.47 -4.90 -11.80
N GLN A 144 -14.20 -4.24 -12.92
CA GLN A 144 -13.90 -4.89 -14.19
C GLN A 144 -12.91 -4.09 -15.05
N THR A 145 -12.09 -4.79 -15.82
CA THR A 145 -11.19 -4.18 -16.81
C THR A 145 -10.96 -5.11 -18.00
N ALA A 146 -10.68 -4.56 -19.17
CA ALA A 146 -10.32 -5.42 -20.30
C ALA A 146 -8.87 -5.92 -20.19
N LYS A 147 -7.92 -5.08 -19.74
CA LYS A 147 -6.53 -5.46 -19.55
C LYS A 147 -6.06 -5.10 -18.15
N LEU A 148 -5.50 -6.09 -17.43
CA LEU A 148 -4.86 -5.94 -16.14
C LEU A 148 -3.37 -6.23 -16.24
N VAL A 149 -2.54 -5.36 -15.68
CA VAL A 149 -1.11 -5.58 -15.49
C VAL A 149 -0.80 -5.45 -14.02
N VAL A 150 -0.12 -6.44 -13.45
CA VAL A 150 0.26 -6.46 -12.03
C VAL A 150 1.74 -6.77 -11.92
N ASP A 151 2.50 -5.88 -11.30
CA ASP A 151 3.93 -6.05 -11.07
C ASP A 151 4.20 -6.00 -9.55
N ILE A 152 4.77 -7.08 -8.99
CA ILE A 152 5.16 -7.15 -7.58
C ILE A 152 6.65 -7.41 -7.47
N SER A 153 7.38 -6.47 -6.92
CA SER A 153 8.82 -6.60 -6.63
C SER A 153 9.16 -6.69 -5.14
N GLY A 154 8.15 -6.73 -4.27
CA GLY A 154 8.28 -6.77 -2.81
C GLY A 154 7.75 -8.06 -2.19
N SER A 155 7.27 -7.93 -0.95
CA SER A 155 6.63 -9.02 -0.17
C SER A 155 5.19 -8.69 0.20
N GLY A 156 4.53 -7.89 -0.61
CA GLY A 156 3.14 -7.48 -0.38
C GLY A 156 2.12 -8.43 -0.99
N GLU A 157 0.85 -8.10 -0.82
CA GLU A 157 -0.27 -8.92 -1.25
C GLU A 157 -1.23 -8.13 -2.15
N ALA A 158 -1.61 -8.72 -3.30
CA ALA A 158 -2.62 -8.16 -4.20
C ALA A 158 -3.86 -9.07 -4.27
N GLN A 159 -4.94 -8.63 -3.65
CA GLN A 159 -6.24 -9.29 -3.64
C GLN A 159 -7.13 -8.72 -4.75
N LEU A 160 -7.15 -9.39 -5.92
CA LEU A 160 -7.86 -8.97 -7.13
C LEU A 160 -8.92 -9.99 -7.57
N ASP A 161 -9.32 -10.89 -6.69
CA ASP A 161 -10.32 -11.92 -6.92
C ASP A 161 -11.71 -11.36 -7.27
N ARG A 162 -11.99 -10.13 -6.79
CA ARG A 162 -13.22 -9.38 -7.10
C ARG A 162 -13.12 -8.47 -8.33
N LEU A 163 -11.96 -8.44 -8.98
CA LEU A 163 -11.74 -7.72 -10.23
C LEU A 163 -11.82 -8.69 -11.40
N SER A 164 -12.83 -8.56 -12.26
CA SER A 164 -12.93 -9.35 -13.49
C SER A 164 -12.07 -8.73 -14.59
N ALA A 165 -11.02 -9.41 -15.02
CA ALA A 165 -10.17 -9.01 -16.14
C ALA A 165 -10.41 -9.92 -17.36
N LEU A 166 -10.54 -9.34 -18.58
CA LEU A 166 -10.55 -10.15 -19.80
C LEU A 166 -9.16 -10.76 -20.06
N ALA A 167 -8.12 -9.95 -19.97
CA ALA A 167 -6.74 -10.38 -20.09
C ALA A 167 -5.94 -9.88 -18.89
N ALA A 168 -5.16 -10.74 -18.26
CA ALA A 168 -4.29 -10.40 -17.17
C ALA A 168 -2.84 -10.81 -17.45
N ARG A 169 -1.90 -9.93 -17.09
CA ARG A 169 -0.48 -10.20 -16.97
C ARG A 169 -0.05 -9.94 -15.54
N VAL A 170 0.66 -10.90 -14.94
CA VAL A 170 1.14 -10.82 -13.55
C VAL A 170 2.60 -11.22 -13.51
N ASP A 171 3.45 -10.34 -13.02
CA ASP A 171 4.87 -10.59 -12.83
C ASP A 171 5.23 -10.41 -11.34
N ILE A 172 5.77 -11.46 -10.70
CA ILE A 172 6.26 -11.42 -9.32
C ILE A 172 7.76 -11.66 -9.32
N SER A 173 8.54 -10.71 -8.80
CA SER A 173 9.99 -10.85 -8.60
C SER A 173 10.39 -10.79 -7.12
N GLY A 174 9.52 -11.22 -6.21
CA GLY A 174 9.72 -11.19 -4.76
C GLY A 174 9.05 -12.35 -4.03
N LEU A 175 8.50 -12.04 -2.84
CA LEU A 175 7.79 -12.98 -1.97
C LEU A 175 6.28 -12.65 -1.90
N GLY A 176 5.78 -11.83 -2.83
CA GLY A 176 4.41 -11.35 -2.80
C GLY A 176 3.40 -12.36 -3.33
N ASP A 177 2.15 -12.25 -2.88
CA ASP A 177 1.06 -13.11 -3.28
C ASP A 177 0.00 -12.36 -4.09
N VAL A 178 -0.52 -13.00 -5.14
CA VAL A 178 -1.58 -12.45 -6.00
C VAL A 178 -2.75 -13.41 -6.08
N SER A 179 -3.95 -12.92 -5.79
CA SER A 179 -5.20 -13.59 -6.15
C SER A 179 -5.95 -12.76 -7.20
N LEU A 180 -6.37 -13.37 -8.31
CA LEU A 180 -7.03 -12.64 -9.40
C LEU A 180 -8.10 -13.46 -10.13
N THR A 181 -8.96 -12.76 -10.89
CA THR A 181 -9.92 -13.39 -11.81
C THR A 181 -9.65 -12.94 -13.24
N ALA A 182 -9.28 -13.90 -14.12
CA ALA A 182 -9.08 -13.69 -15.55
C ALA A 182 -10.04 -14.58 -16.35
N THR A 183 -10.67 -14.03 -17.42
CA THR A 183 -11.74 -14.74 -18.13
C THR A 183 -11.38 -15.17 -19.55
N ASN A 184 -10.37 -14.58 -20.18
CA ASN A 184 -9.95 -14.93 -21.53
C ASN A 184 -8.48 -15.36 -21.61
N SER A 185 -7.55 -14.60 -21.03
CA SER A 185 -6.13 -14.94 -21.04
C SER A 185 -5.42 -14.53 -19.76
N LEU A 186 -4.47 -15.37 -19.33
CA LEU A 186 -3.57 -15.11 -18.21
C LEU A 186 -2.12 -15.39 -18.67
N GLU A 187 -1.24 -14.43 -18.46
CA GLU A 187 0.20 -14.59 -18.50
C GLU A 187 0.73 -14.34 -17.10
N ALA A 188 1.37 -15.33 -16.50
CA ALA A 188 1.81 -15.26 -15.11
C ALA A 188 3.25 -15.72 -14.99
N SER A 189 4.09 -14.88 -14.40
CA SER A 189 5.52 -15.13 -14.23
C SER A 189 5.92 -14.92 -12.75
N ILE A 190 6.72 -15.84 -12.21
CA ILE A 190 7.30 -15.76 -10.87
C ILE A 190 8.79 -16.01 -10.95
N SER A 191 9.59 -15.03 -10.51
CA SER A 191 11.04 -15.18 -10.31
C SER A 191 11.41 -15.02 -8.82
N GLY A 192 10.68 -15.69 -7.95
CA GLY A 192 10.84 -15.61 -6.49
C GLY A 192 10.15 -16.77 -5.78
N SER A 193 9.57 -16.49 -4.61
CA SER A 193 8.88 -17.50 -3.78
C SER A 193 7.43 -17.12 -3.47
N GLY A 194 6.87 -16.19 -4.24
CA GLY A 194 5.47 -15.78 -4.12
C GLY A 194 4.52 -16.74 -4.83
N ASP A 195 3.22 -16.61 -4.56
CA ASP A 195 2.18 -17.44 -5.15
C ASP A 195 1.17 -16.63 -5.98
N ILE A 196 0.76 -17.20 -7.12
CA ILE A 196 -0.34 -16.65 -7.93
C ILE A 196 -1.50 -17.64 -7.93
N THR A 197 -2.64 -17.21 -7.40
CA THR A 197 -3.90 -17.97 -7.46
C THR A 197 -4.87 -17.28 -8.40
N TYR A 198 -5.39 -17.98 -9.40
CA TYR A 198 -6.30 -17.39 -10.38
C TYR A 198 -7.62 -18.15 -10.51
N ALA A 199 -8.70 -17.40 -10.75
CA ALA A 199 -10.04 -17.89 -11.07
C ALA A 199 -10.49 -17.40 -12.45
N GLY A 200 -11.73 -17.73 -12.89
CA GLY A 200 -12.37 -17.24 -14.12
C GLY A 200 -12.21 -18.12 -15.35
N ASN A 201 -11.51 -19.24 -15.25
CA ASN A 201 -11.33 -20.24 -16.32
C ASN A 201 -10.85 -19.66 -17.67
N PRO A 202 -9.71 -18.96 -17.70
CA PRO A 202 -9.19 -18.34 -18.94
C PRO A 202 -8.89 -19.38 -20.01
N ARG A 203 -9.19 -19.05 -21.28
CA ARG A 203 -8.99 -19.95 -22.44
C ARG A 203 -7.50 -20.17 -22.77
N ARG A 204 -6.63 -19.22 -22.39
CA ARG A 204 -5.18 -19.29 -22.58
C ARG A 204 -4.50 -18.96 -21.26
N VAL A 205 -3.61 -19.84 -20.85
CA VAL A 205 -2.78 -19.63 -19.65
C VAL A 205 -1.34 -19.93 -20.00
N ALA A 206 -0.48 -18.92 -19.88
CA ALA A 206 0.97 -19.06 -19.94
C ALA A 206 1.52 -18.89 -18.53
N LYS A 207 2.35 -19.83 -18.09
CA LYS A 207 2.96 -19.83 -16.75
C LYS A 207 4.46 -19.99 -16.89
N ASP A 208 5.21 -19.15 -16.17
CA ASP A 208 6.65 -19.27 -16.04
C ASP A 208 7.03 -19.14 -14.57
N VAL A 209 7.74 -20.12 -14.01
CA VAL A 209 8.18 -20.12 -12.62
C VAL A 209 9.66 -20.44 -12.56
N SER A 210 10.46 -19.46 -12.15
CA SER A 210 11.88 -19.60 -11.84
C SER A 210 12.13 -19.29 -10.36
N GLY A 211 11.81 -20.25 -9.49
CA GLY A 211 11.91 -20.10 -8.04
C GLY A 211 11.13 -21.17 -7.30
N SER A 212 10.73 -20.87 -6.06
CA SER A 212 9.97 -21.78 -5.19
C SER A 212 8.49 -21.44 -5.09
N GLY A 213 8.03 -20.48 -5.89
CA GLY A 213 6.63 -20.07 -5.94
C GLY A 213 5.74 -21.02 -6.72
N SER A 214 4.42 -20.80 -6.68
CA SER A 214 3.43 -21.59 -7.40
C SER A 214 2.41 -20.75 -8.16
N ILE A 215 1.91 -21.27 -9.30
CA ILE A 215 0.81 -20.66 -10.07
C ILE A 215 -0.31 -21.68 -10.17
N SER A 216 -1.39 -21.50 -9.42
CA SER A 216 -2.49 -22.44 -9.28
C SER A 216 -3.85 -21.86 -9.67
N ALA A 217 -4.72 -22.71 -10.22
CA ALA A 217 -6.11 -22.35 -10.45
C ALA A 217 -6.91 -22.52 -9.15
N GLN A 218 -7.74 -21.57 -8.78
CA GLN A 218 -8.69 -21.71 -7.70
C GLN A 218 -9.83 -22.62 -8.19
N LEU A 219 -10.01 -23.76 -7.52
CA LEU A 219 -11.17 -24.61 -7.77
C LEU A 219 -12.41 -23.86 -7.25
N VAL A 220 -13.27 -23.42 -8.16
CA VAL A 220 -14.62 -22.99 -7.81
C VAL A 220 -15.38 -24.26 -7.45
N THR A 221 -15.43 -24.58 -6.17
CA THR A 221 -16.40 -25.56 -5.67
C THR A 221 -17.77 -24.93 -5.84
N SER A 222 -18.46 -25.29 -6.94
CA SER A 222 -19.88 -24.99 -7.06
C SER A 222 -20.57 -25.58 -5.84
N PRO A 223 -21.45 -24.84 -5.14
CA PRO A 223 -22.24 -25.44 -4.09
C PRO A 223 -23.00 -26.63 -4.67
N PRO A 224 -23.12 -27.75 -3.95
CA PRO A 224 -23.91 -28.89 -4.43
C PRO A 224 -25.30 -28.37 -4.77
N LEU A 225 -25.77 -28.72 -5.97
CA LEU A 225 -27.15 -28.45 -6.38
C LEU A 225 -28.09 -28.94 -5.28
N PRO A 226 -29.05 -28.13 -4.79
CA PRO A 226 -30.00 -28.59 -3.81
C PRO A 226 -30.80 -29.79 -4.42
N GLY A 227 -30.61 -30.97 -3.82
CA GLY A 227 -31.26 -32.25 -4.01
C GLY A 227 -32.10 -32.43 -5.27
N SER A 228 -31.59 -33.32 -6.15
CA SER A 228 -32.53 -34.16 -6.92
C SER A 228 -33.13 -35.21 -5.97
N PRO A 229 -34.45 -35.44 -6.02
CA PRO A 229 -35.15 -36.42 -5.15
C PRO A 229 -34.67 -37.83 -5.37
#